data_791aecc1532608385d32abcaef99dc32
#
_entry.id   791aecc1532608385d32abcaef99dc32
#
_cell.length_a   1.000
_cell.length_b   1.000
_cell.length_c   1.000
_cell.angle_alpha   90.00
_cell.angle_beta   90.00
_cell.angle_gamma   90.00
#
_symmetry.space_group_name_H-M   'P 1'
#
loop_
_entity.id
_entity.type
_entity.pdbx_description
1 polymer ?
#
loop_
_entity_poly.entity_id
_entity_poly.type
_entity_poly.pdbx_seq_one_letter_code
_entity_poly.pdbx_strand_id
1 'polypeptide(L)'
;MRVALVSVQAEKKTVPDYIKALAKGMESMGHRVDIIDAWTEDGVKLPAYEYIAVVAEPESIFSGKIPDITAKILSAGSSLVGKKSAAFIKKSGLFTNKALTDLMKAMEKEGMRVNWSDILFNAPHAEALGKHIGA
;
A
#
# COMPACT_ATOMS: atom_id res chain seq x y z
N MET A 1 -15.69 5.77 -1.93
CA MET A 1 -15.13 4.81 -2.90
C MET A 1 -14.88 3.47 -2.22
N ARG A 2 -14.79 2.43 -3.03
CA ARG A 2 -14.28 1.14 -2.56
C ARG A 2 -12.76 1.13 -2.73
N VAL A 3 -12.06 0.97 -1.63
CA VAL A 3 -10.59 1.03 -1.58
C VAL A 3 -10.03 -0.30 -1.15
N ALA A 4 -9.04 -0.80 -1.90
CA ALA A 4 -8.22 -1.91 -1.45
C ALA A 4 -6.97 -1.32 -0.78
N LEU A 5 -6.75 -1.66 0.48
CA LEU A 5 -5.55 -1.28 1.20
C LEU A 5 -4.66 -2.52 1.30
N VAL A 6 -3.68 -2.58 0.42
CA VAL A 6 -2.77 -3.72 0.33
C VAL A 6 -1.63 -3.55 1.32
N SER A 7 -1.53 -4.47 2.27
CA SER A 7 -0.50 -4.45 3.30
C SER A 7 0.61 -5.43 2.95
N VAL A 8 1.82 -4.92 2.76
CA VAL A 8 3.00 -5.71 2.39
C VAL A 8 4.04 -5.57 3.49
N GLN A 9 3.89 -6.37 4.54
CA GLN A 9 4.84 -6.39 5.65
C GLN A 9 6.19 -6.95 5.19
N ALA A 10 7.26 -6.58 5.89
CA ALA A 10 8.61 -7.06 5.58
C ALA A 10 8.72 -8.58 5.66
N GLU A 11 7.91 -9.19 6.53
CA GLU A 11 7.83 -10.65 6.68
C GLU A 11 6.39 -11.03 7.02
N LYS A 12 6.07 -12.32 6.94
CA LYS A 12 4.73 -12.81 7.27
C LYS A 12 4.46 -12.62 8.77
N LYS A 13 3.49 -11.76 9.08
CA LYS A 13 3.06 -11.44 10.45
C LYS A 13 1.66 -10.84 10.37
N THR A 14 1.03 -10.61 11.52
CA THR A 14 -0.27 -9.93 11.56
C THR A 14 -0.17 -8.52 10.99
N VAL A 15 -1.28 -8.05 10.42
CA VAL A 15 -1.36 -6.70 9.86
C VAL A 15 -1.06 -5.67 10.95
N PRO A 16 -0.09 -4.77 10.74
CA PRO A 16 0.31 -3.78 11.74
C PRO A 16 -0.78 -2.77 12.08
N ASP A 17 -0.68 -2.18 13.28
CA ASP A 17 -1.65 -1.18 13.73
C ASP A 17 -1.73 0.05 12.84
N TYR A 18 -0.61 0.48 12.25
CA TYR A 18 -0.62 1.66 11.39
C TYR A 18 -1.41 1.44 10.10
N ILE A 19 -1.53 0.20 9.64
CA ILE A 19 -2.39 -0.15 8.49
C ILE A 19 -3.86 0.01 8.88
N LYS A 20 -4.23 -0.47 10.05
CA LYS A 20 -5.60 -0.33 10.57
C LYS A 20 -5.95 1.14 10.79
N ALA A 21 -4.98 1.93 11.26
CA ALA A 21 -5.16 3.36 11.46
C ALA A 21 -5.36 4.09 10.14
N LEU A 22 -4.60 3.74 9.11
CA LEU A 22 -4.76 4.30 7.77
C LEU A 22 -6.16 4.00 7.23
N ALA A 23 -6.61 2.76 7.37
CA ALA A 23 -7.96 2.36 6.97
C ALA A 23 -9.02 3.16 7.71
N LYS A 24 -8.84 3.35 9.02
CA LYS A 24 -9.77 4.11 9.85
C LYS A 24 -9.89 5.57 9.37
N GLY A 25 -8.75 6.17 9.02
CA GLY A 25 -8.75 7.52 8.45
C GLY A 25 -9.55 7.62 7.17
N MET A 26 -9.36 6.65 6.26
CA MET A 26 -10.12 6.59 5.00
C MET A 26 -11.61 6.39 5.26
N GLU A 27 -11.95 5.47 6.15
CA GLU A 27 -13.35 5.17 6.48
C GLU A 27 -14.07 6.36 7.09
N SER A 28 -13.34 7.19 7.86
CA SER A 28 -13.91 8.40 8.44
C SER A 28 -14.37 9.40 7.39
N MET A 29 -13.86 9.28 6.17
CA MET A 29 -14.23 10.15 5.03
C MET A 29 -15.26 9.49 4.12
N GLY A 30 -15.87 8.40 4.55
CA GLY A 30 -16.94 7.73 3.82
C GLY A 30 -16.49 6.64 2.87
N HIS A 31 -15.19 6.30 2.83
CA HIS A 31 -14.71 5.23 1.97
C HIS A 31 -14.96 3.87 2.60
N ARG A 32 -15.15 2.87 1.75
CA ARG A 32 -15.25 1.48 2.16
C ARG A 32 -13.89 0.83 1.91
N VAL A 33 -13.21 0.40 2.97
CA VAL A 33 -11.83 -0.08 2.90
C VAL A 33 -11.76 -1.56 3.24
N ASP A 34 -11.18 -2.34 2.34
CA ASP A 34 -10.82 -3.72 2.61
C ASP A 34 -9.30 -3.81 2.73
N ILE A 35 -8.82 -4.32 3.86
CA ILE A 35 -7.39 -4.56 4.07
C ILE A 35 -7.05 -5.90 3.44
N ILE A 36 -6.09 -5.89 2.53
CA ILE A 36 -5.63 -7.09 1.84
C ILE A 36 -4.21 -7.39 2.29
N ASP A 37 -4.05 -8.47 3.06
CA ASP A 37 -2.74 -8.92 3.52
C ASP A 37 -2.05 -9.69 2.38
N ALA A 38 -0.97 -9.12 1.85
CA ALA A 38 -0.26 -9.70 0.72
C ALA A 38 0.34 -11.09 1.01
N TRP A 39 0.55 -11.42 2.28
CA TRP A 39 1.10 -12.71 2.67
C TRP A 39 0.08 -13.84 2.72
N THR A 40 -1.21 -13.52 2.82
CA THR A 40 -2.28 -14.51 2.98
C THR A 40 -3.30 -14.48 1.86
N GLU A 41 -3.35 -13.42 1.06
CA GLU A 41 -4.33 -13.24 0.00
C GLU A 41 -3.63 -13.06 -1.35
N ASP A 42 -4.34 -13.36 -2.43
CA ASP A 42 -3.87 -13.07 -3.77
C ASP A 42 -4.46 -11.74 -4.28
N GLY A 43 -3.99 -11.27 -5.44
CA GLY A 43 -4.42 -10.00 -6.01
C GLY A 43 -5.57 -10.10 -7.01
N VAL A 44 -6.23 -11.24 -7.10
CA VAL A 44 -7.24 -11.49 -8.15
C VAL A 44 -8.38 -10.50 -8.11
N LYS A 45 -8.78 -10.05 -6.93
CA LYS A 45 -9.91 -9.14 -6.74
C LYS A 45 -9.55 -7.66 -6.86
N LEU A 46 -8.26 -7.32 -6.94
CA LEU A 46 -7.82 -5.92 -6.98
C LEU A 46 -8.50 -5.08 -8.08
N PRO A 47 -8.69 -5.60 -9.31
CA PRO A 47 -9.34 -4.80 -10.34
C PRO A 47 -10.77 -4.35 -10.02
N ALA A 48 -11.43 -4.98 -9.05
CA ALA A 48 -12.79 -4.61 -8.65
C ALA A 48 -12.88 -3.35 -7.81
N TYR A 49 -11.75 -2.88 -7.28
CA TYR A 49 -11.72 -1.69 -6.42
C TYR A 49 -11.54 -0.42 -7.26
N GLU A 50 -12.11 0.68 -6.77
CA GLU A 50 -11.98 1.98 -7.44
C GLU A 50 -10.62 2.63 -7.19
N TYR A 51 -10.01 2.32 -6.05
CA TYR A 51 -8.74 2.90 -5.63
C TYR A 51 -7.91 1.83 -4.91
N ILE A 52 -6.61 1.82 -5.18
CA ILE A 52 -5.71 0.85 -4.54
C ILE A 52 -4.60 1.62 -3.81
N ALA A 53 -4.55 1.49 -2.49
CA ALA A 53 -3.45 2.01 -1.68
C ALA A 53 -2.55 0.84 -1.32
N VAL A 54 -1.27 0.95 -1.62
CA VAL A 54 -0.29 -0.08 -1.31
C VAL A 54 0.67 0.45 -0.26
N VAL A 55 0.80 -0.28 0.84
CA VAL A 55 1.74 0.08 1.91
C VAL A 55 2.73 -1.06 2.06
N ALA A 56 4.01 -0.77 1.86
CA ALA A 56 5.07 -1.76 2.03
C ALA A 56 6.04 -1.35 3.13
N GLU A 57 6.67 -2.36 3.74
CA GLU A 57 7.77 -2.17 4.68
C GLU A 57 9.06 -2.55 3.97
N PRO A 58 10.17 -1.78 4.14
CA PRO A 58 11.47 -2.23 3.68
C PRO A 58 11.84 -3.56 4.36
N GLU A 59 12.55 -4.44 3.66
CA GLU A 59 12.90 -5.74 4.20
C GLU A 59 13.78 -5.67 5.45
N SER A 60 14.62 -4.63 5.54
CA SER A 60 15.45 -4.39 6.73
C SER A 60 15.81 -2.92 6.85
N ILE A 61 16.35 -2.52 8.01
CA ILE A 61 16.81 -1.15 8.26
C ILE A 61 18.00 -0.77 7.39
N PHE A 62 18.70 -1.74 6.82
CA PHE A 62 19.88 -1.51 5.97
C PHE A 62 19.59 -1.70 4.49
N SER A 63 18.34 -1.93 4.12
CA SER A 63 17.96 -2.19 2.75
C SER A 63 16.81 -1.30 2.30
N GLY A 64 16.89 -0.77 1.09
CA GLY A 64 15.77 -0.10 0.44
C GLY A 64 14.91 -1.08 -0.37
N LYS A 65 15.16 -2.38 -0.25
CA LYS A 65 14.42 -3.39 -0.99
C LYS A 65 13.05 -3.62 -0.36
N ILE A 66 12.01 -3.66 -1.21
CA ILE A 66 10.67 -4.04 -0.78
C ILE A 66 10.48 -5.55 -0.97
N PRO A 67 9.59 -6.21 -0.22
CA PRO A 67 9.38 -7.65 -0.37
C PRO A 67 8.95 -8.05 -1.78
N ASP A 68 9.45 -9.18 -2.27
CA ASP A 68 9.12 -9.70 -3.60
C ASP A 68 7.63 -9.98 -3.77
N ILE A 69 6.93 -10.24 -2.68
CA ILE A 69 5.49 -10.48 -2.70
C ILE A 69 4.70 -9.26 -3.20
N THR A 70 5.30 -8.07 -3.16
CA THR A 70 4.68 -6.85 -3.69
C THR A 70 4.36 -7.02 -5.18
N ALA A 71 5.37 -7.37 -5.97
CA ALA A 71 5.18 -7.60 -7.41
C ALA A 71 4.24 -8.77 -7.67
N LYS A 72 4.33 -9.80 -6.86
CA LYS A 72 3.50 -11.00 -6.99
C LYS A 72 2.01 -10.67 -6.83
N ILE A 73 1.64 -9.93 -5.78
CA ILE A 73 0.23 -9.61 -5.56
C ILE A 73 -0.32 -8.64 -6.61
N LEU A 74 0.49 -7.69 -7.07
CA LEU A 74 0.06 -6.72 -8.07
C LEU A 74 -0.11 -7.33 -9.46
N SER A 75 0.60 -8.42 -9.76
CA SER A 75 0.54 -9.10 -11.06
C SER A 75 -0.37 -10.33 -11.08
N ALA A 76 -0.97 -10.69 -9.94
CA ALA A 76 -1.66 -11.98 -9.80
C ALA A 76 -3.02 -12.06 -10.49
N GLY A 77 -3.61 -10.93 -10.83
CA GLY A 77 -4.96 -10.90 -11.39
C GLY A 77 -5.05 -10.31 -12.78
N SER A 78 -6.21 -9.79 -13.08
CA SER A 78 -6.45 -9.03 -14.30
C SER A 78 -5.71 -7.70 -14.24
N SER A 79 -5.70 -7.00 -15.38
CA SER A 79 -4.99 -5.72 -15.52
C SER A 79 -5.40 -4.68 -14.48
N LEU A 80 -4.39 -4.00 -13.93
CA LEU A 80 -4.55 -2.82 -13.07
C LEU A 80 -4.27 -1.52 -13.83
N VAL A 81 -4.22 -1.59 -15.16
CA VAL A 81 -3.93 -0.43 -16.02
C VAL A 81 -4.94 0.69 -15.77
N GLY A 82 -4.42 1.89 -15.53
CA GLY A 82 -5.23 3.08 -15.27
C GLY A 82 -5.82 3.17 -13.88
N LYS A 83 -5.60 2.18 -13.01
CA LYS A 83 -6.16 2.17 -11.67
C LYS A 83 -5.51 3.27 -10.82
N LYS A 84 -6.32 4.19 -10.32
CA LYS A 84 -5.84 5.25 -9.41
C LYS A 84 -5.35 4.63 -8.12
N SER A 85 -4.21 5.10 -7.63
CA SER A 85 -3.54 4.45 -6.50
C SER A 85 -2.66 5.40 -5.71
N ALA A 86 -2.32 4.97 -4.50
CA ALA A 86 -1.35 5.63 -3.64
C ALA A 86 -0.30 4.62 -3.20
N ALA A 87 0.94 5.10 -3.05
CA ALA A 87 2.06 4.29 -2.59
C ALA A 87 2.57 4.83 -1.26
N PHE A 88 2.68 3.96 -0.26
CA PHE A 88 3.20 4.32 1.05
C PHE A 88 4.29 3.35 1.48
N ILE A 89 5.33 3.90 2.12
CA ILE A 89 6.36 3.09 2.77
C ILE A 89 6.35 3.41 4.26
N LYS A 90 6.38 2.39 5.10
CA LYS A 90 6.57 2.55 6.54
C LYS A 90 8.01 3.00 6.79
N LYS A 91 8.18 4.10 7.53
CA LYS A 91 9.52 4.58 7.88
C LYS A 91 10.30 3.49 8.60
N SER A 92 11.46 3.13 8.05
CA SER A 92 12.33 2.10 8.61
C SER A 92 13.74 2.27 8.06
N GLY A 93 14.69 2.53 8.93
CA GLY A 93 16.11 2.60 8.58
C GLY A 93 16.47 3.74 7.62
N LEU A 94 17.53 3.51 6.83
CA LEU A 94 18.23 4.55 6.06
C LEU A 94 17.73 4.74 4.64
N PHE A 95 17.04 3.74 4.06
CA PHE A 95 16.73 3.72 2.64
C PHE A 95 15.22 3.78 2.34
N THR A 96 14.47 4.47 3.20
CA THR A 96 13.02 4.58 3.05
C THR A 96 12.60 5.22 1.73
N ASN A 97 13.31 6.28 1.31
CA ASN A 97 13.00 6.96 0.04
C ASN A 97 13.25 6.06 -1.17
N LYS A 98 14.32 5.25 -1.13
CA LYS A 98 14.59 4.28 -2.19
C LYS A 98 13.48 3.24 -2.27
N ALA A 99 13.03 2.75 -1.12
CA ALA A 99 11.94 1.78 -1.05
C ALA A 99 10.65 2.36 -1.63
N LEU A 100 10.35 3.62 -1.34
CA LEU A 100 9.16 4.29 -1.89
C LEU A 100 9.24 4.39 -3.42
N THR A 101 10.41 4.78 -3.94
CA THR A 101 10.63 4.86 -5.38
C THR A 101 10.44 3.49 -6.03
N ASP A 102 10.99 2.44 -5.43
CA ASP A 102 10.89 1.08 -5.95
C ASP A 102 9.43 0.58 -5.92
N LEU A 103 8.68 0.92 -4.87
CA LEU A 103 7.25 0.59 -4.79
C LEU A 103 6.46 1.27 -5.91
N MET A 104 6.70 2.56 -6.12
CA MET A 104 6.02 3.30 -7.18
C MET A 104 6.33 2.70 -8.55
N LYS A 105 7.59 2.33 -8.79
CA LYS A 105 7.98 1.67 -10.05
C LYS A 105 7.27 0.33 -10.23
N ALA A 106 7.15 -0.46 -9.17
CA ALA A 106 6.45 -1.75 -9.22
C ALA A 106 4.97 -1.55 -9.58
N MET A 107 4.33 -0.54 -9.01
CA MET A 107 2.94 -0.23 -9.29
C MET A 107 2.76 0.29 -10.73
N GLU A 108 3.62 1.20 -11.15
CA GLU A 108 3.58 1.78 -12.49
C GLU A 108 3.86 0.73 -13.58
N LYS A 109 4.68 -0.26 -13.27
CA LYS A 109 4.94 -1.38 -14.19
C LYS A 109 3.65 -2.15 -14.51
N GLU A 110 2.71 -2.21 -13.58
CA GLU A 110 1.40 -2.83 -13.80
C GLU A 110 0.39 -1.88 -14.43
N GLY A 111 0.83 -0.68 -14.82
CA GLY A 111 -0.03 0.32 -15.45
C GLY A 111 -0.85 1.15 -14.48
N MET A 112 -0.61 1.05 -13.20
CA MET A 112 -1.34 1.81 -12.18
C MET A 112 -0.96 3.30 -12.25
N ARG A 113 -1.91 4.16 -11.93
CA ARG A 113 -1.70 5.60 -11.88
C ARG A 113 -1.54 6.03 -10.42
N VAL A 114 -0.29 6.13 -9.98
CA VAL A 114 0.02 6.56 -8.62
C VAL A 114 -0.15 8.07 -8.54
N ASN A 115 -1.22 8.52 -7.89
CA ASN A 115 -1.52 9.94 -7.78
C ASN A 115 -1.13 10.54 -6.42
N TRP A 116 -0.67 9.71 -5.48
CA TRP A 116 -0.15 10.16 -4.19
C TRP A 116 0.85 9.16 -3.64
N SER A 117 1.89 9.67 -2.98
CA SER A 117 2.87 8.85 -2.29
C SER A 117 3.31 9.54 -1.01
N ASP A 118 3.61 8.78 0.02
CA ASP A 118 4.08 9.33 1.28
C ASP A 118 4.79 8.26 2.12
N ILE A 119 5.39 8.72 3.21
CA ILE A 119 6.07 7.88 4.18
C ILE A 119 5.23 7.89 5.46
N LEU A 120 4.90 6.71 5.98
CA LEU A 120 4.14 6.55 7.22
C LEU A 120 5.09 6.41 8.40
N PHE A 121 4.91 7.25 9.41
CA PHE A 121 5.78 7.23 10.59
C PHE A 121 5.22 6.38 11.73
N ASN A 122 3.91 6.49 11.99
CA ASN A 122 3.24 5.79 13.09
C ASN A 122 1.73 5.76 12.84
N ALA A 123 0.99 5.13 13.76
CA ALA A 123 -0.46 4.99 13.61
C ALA A 123 -1.21 6.33 13.57
N PRO A 124 -0.96 7.31 14.46
CA PRO A 124 -1.63 8.61 14.39
C PRO A 124 -1.37 9.33 13.06
N HIS A 125 -0.14 9.29 12.57
CA HIS A 125 0.21 9.88 11.28
C HIS A 125 -0.53 9.19 10.13
N ALA A 126 -0.60 7.87 10.15
CA ALA A 126 -1.31 7.09 9.14
C ALA A 126 -2.80 7.41 9.13
N GLU A 127 -3.42 7.53 10.29
CA GLU A 127 -4.84 7.88 10.36
C GLU A 127 -5.09 9.26 9.75
N ALA A 128 -4.23 10.24 10.06
CA ALA A 128 -4.34 11.58 9.50
C ALA A 128 -4.19 11.56 7.98
N LEU A 129 -3.22 10.81 7.44
CA LEU A 129 -3.04 10.68 6.00
C LEU A 129 -4.22 10.01 5.33
N GLY A 130 -4.82 9.02 5.97
CA GLY A 130 -5.98 8.31 5.42
C GLY A 130 -7.15 9.23 5.09
N LYS A 131 -7.28 10.33 5.82
CA LYS A 131 -8.35 11.31 5.59
C LYS A 131 -8.19 12.09 4.28
N HIS A 132 -7.03 12.03 3.65
CA HIS A 132 -6.76 12.74 2.40
C HIS A 132 -6.86 11.86 1.17
N ILE A 133 -6.99 10.55 1.32
CA ILE A 133 -7.05 9.63 0.17
C ILE A 133 -8.37 9.83 -0.57
N GLY A 134 -8.27 10.03 -1.88
CA GLY A 134 -9.44 10.23 -2.73
C GLY A 134 -10.06 11.61 -2.63
N ALA A 135 -9.40 12.52 -1.95
CA ALA A 135 -9.87 13.89 -1.84
C ALA A 135 -9.70 14.68 -3.14
#